data_4b57b043d8874d624f80422eeb2fdfbf
#
_entry.id   4b57b043d8874d624f80422eeb2fdfbf
#
_cell.length_a   1.000
_cell.length_b   1.000
_cell.length_c   1.000
_cell.angle_alpha   90.00
_cell.angle_beta   90.00
_cell.angle_gamma   90.00
#
_symmetry.space_group_name_H-M   'P 1'
#
loop_
_entity.id
_entity.type
_entity.pdbx_description
1 polymer ?
#
loop_
_entity_poly.entity_id
_entity_poly.type
_entity_poly.pdbx_seq_one_letter_code
_entity_poly.pdbx_strand_id
1 'polypeptide(L)'
;MVGPGVPSMAFERITNLRPVKRYGSERYVLISLATFALTVVILRVVLKLTGYAQIGNDTIHIAHVLWGGLGLFAGSLILLVVANRWALTVGSVLSGGGAGLFIDEVGKFITQSNNYFTPAAAPIIYGLFLATVLVYLQVRRPRAEDTRGEMYKALEQMPGVIDREMSRHDLNVLQHRLECLQASAEDPCIRVLATAMLDYLLAERPLIVEPKPGPVQRWSRLVRRWARRVFSRRRLRVFLMLAFIAVGVYAVLDIALLGFLAVAPASEATETLRSLVTLGELAAMHDKIWFGVRAVLEGGVGCALLASGALIGLRREWKGLATSIVALAVGLTVVDLMVFYQDTVKALISIGVQYVLLVAALAYRRIYLDEEAEEAGQADARAEDAFADALLQMVSDDCATGGRAT
;
A
#
# COMPACT_ATOMS: atom_id res chain seq x y z
N MET A 1 -51.30 27.79 21.29
CA MET A 1 -50.53 26.61 21.68
C MET A 1 -49.89 26.05 20.43
N VAL A 2 -48.63 26.37 20.21
CA VAL A 2 -47.83 25.84 19.08
C VAL A 2 -47.14 24.58 19.61
N GLY A 3 -47.47 23.42 19.02
CA GLY A 3 -46.87 22.14 19.38
C GLY A 3 -45.39 22.10 19.04
N PRO A 4 -44.60 21.27 19.74
CA PRO A 4 -43.15 21.16 19.51
C PRO A 4 -42.90 20.68 18.09
N GLY A 5 -42.12 21.45 17.33
CA GLY A 5 -41.77 21.18 15.95
C GLY A 5 -41.11 19.80 15.81
N VAL A 6 -41.65 19.02 14.89
CA VAL A 6 -41.07 17.74 14.44
C VAL A 6 -39.68 18.07 13.88
N PRO A 7 -38.59 17.53 14.43
CA PRO A 7 -37.26 17.71 13.85
C PRO A 7 -37.29 17.13 12.43
N SER A 8 -36.79 17.90 11.49
CA SER A 8 -36.90 17.60 10.07
C SER A 8 -36.22 16.26 9.76
N MET A 9 -37.02 15.24 9.47
CA MET A 9 -36.56 13.89 9.02
C MET A 9 -35.58 13.94 7.81
N ALA A 10 -35.53 15.08 7.11
CA ALA A 10 -34.60 15.29 6.00
C ALA A 10 -33.13 15.42 6.45
N PHE A 11 -32.89 16.06 7.60
CA PHE A 11 -31.50 16.24 8.09
C PHE A 11 -30.94 14.96 8.72
N GLU A 12 -31.79 14.15 9.37
CA GLU A 12 -31.41 12.81 9.86
C GLU A 12 -31.10 11.84 8.73
N ARG A 13 -31.78 11.92 7.59
CA ARG A 13 -31.47 11.08 6.42
C ARG A 13 -30.08 11.35 5.83
N ILE A 14 -29.58 12.58 5.86
CA ILE A 14 -28.29 12.95 5.28
C ILE A 14 -27.12 12.39 6.15
N THR A 15 -27.28 12.33 7.46
CA THR A 15 -26.28 11.76 8.37
C THR A 15 -26.15 10.23 8.21
N ASN A 16 -27.24 9.56 7.82
CA ASN A 16 -27.26 8.13 7.56
C ASN A 16 -26.60 7.72 6.23
N LEU A 17 -26.32 8.66 5.33
CA LEU A 17 -25.64 8.42 4.04
C LEU A 17 -24.11 8.45 4.13
N ARG A 18 -23.51 8.79 5.27
CA ARG A 18 -22.06 8.76 5.41
C ARG A 18 -21.56 7.33 5.32
N PRO A 19 -20.68 6.99 4.33
CA PRO A 19 -20.16 5.64 4.18
C PRO A 19 -19.27 5.28 5.37
N VAL A 20 -19.53 4.14 5.97
CA VAL A 20 -18.71 3.55 7.02
C VAL A 20 -17.72 2.59 6.39
N LYS A 21 -16.45 2.70 6.80
CA LYS A 21 -15.40 1.81 6.34
C LYS A 21 -15.59 0.42 6.96
N ARG A 22 -15.60 -0.61 6.09
CA ARG A 22 -15.69 -2.01 6.52
C ARG A 22 -14.49 -2.41 7.38
N TYR A 23 -14.73 -3.23 8.40
CA TYR A 23 -13.66 -3.78 9.24
C TYR A 23 -12.69 -4.64 8.42
N GLY A 24 -11.38 -4.35 8.50
CA GLY A 24 -10.35 -5.08 7.76
C GLY A 24 -10.37 -4.89 6.24
N SER A 25 -11.08 -3.86 5.72
CA SER A 25 -11.16 -3.58 4.28
C SER A 25 -9.80 -3.42 3.61
N GLU A 26 -8.79 -2.89 4.32
CA GLU A 26 -7.41 -2.78 3.83
C GLU A 26 -6.80 -4.12 3.46
N ARG A 27 -7.15 -5.20 4.17
CA ARG A 27 -6.69 -6.56 3.85
C ARG A 27 -7.29 -7.05 2.54
N TYR A 28 -8.57 -6.81 2.32
CA TYR A 28 -9.27 -7.28 1.12
C TYR A 28 -8.83 -6.52 -0.13
N VAL A 29 -8.65 -5.22 -0.03
CA VAL A 29 -8.08 -4.41 -1.12
C VAL A 29 -6.64 -4.82 -1.42
N LEU A 30 -5.82 -5.14 -0.41
CA LEU A 30 -4.46 -5.64 -0.60
C LEU A 30 -4.45 -7.01 -1.31
N ILE A 31 -5.36 -7.91 -0.95
CA ILE A 31 -5.50 -9.22 -1.62
C ILE A 31 -5.87 -9.01 -3.09
N SER A 32 -6.84 -8.16 -3.38
CA SER A 32 -7.25 -7.84 -4.75
C SER A 32 -6.10 -7.22 -5.55
N LEU A 33 -5.35 -6.28 -4.96
CA LEU A 33 -4.18 -5.67 -5.59
C LEU A 33 -3.07 -6.71 -5.87
N ALA A 34 -2.79 -7.58 -4.91
CA ALA A 34 -1.77 -8.61 -5.05
C ALA A 34 -2.14 -9.65 -6.12
N THR A 35 -3.40 -10.10 -6.16
CA THR A 35 -3.89 -11.04 -7.18
C THR A 35 -3.95 -10.41 -8.56
N PHE A 36 -4.32 -9.13 -8.66
CA PHE A 36 -4.25 -8.37 -9.91
C PHE A 36 -2.81 -8.36 -10.46
N ALA A 37 -1.85 -7.90 -9.66
CA ALA A 37 -0.44 -7.83 -10.09
C ALA A 37 0.12 -9.20 -10.45
N LEU A 38 -0.14 -10.21 -9.62
CA LEU A 38 0.33 -11.58 -9.83
C LEU A 38 -0.25 -12.18 -11.12
N THR A 39 -1.53 -11.96 -11.39
CA THR A 39 -2.20 -12.45 -12.60
C THR A 39 -1.59 -11.83 -13.85
N VAL A 40 -1.39 -10.51 -13.90
CA VAL A 40 -0.77 -9.83 -15.03
C VAL A 40 0.65 -10.35 -15.26
N VAL A 41 1.46 -10.46 -14.19
CA VAL A 41 2.85 -10.93 -14.31
C VAL A 41 2.90 -12.39 -14.80
N ILE A 42 2.13 -13.29 -14.17
CA ILE A 42 2.11 -14.71 -14.56
C ILE A 42 1.65 -14.85 -16.01
N LEU A 43 0.58 -14.17 -16.39
CA LEU A 43 0.04 -14.23 -17.74
C LEU A 43 1.07 -13.77 -18.78
N ARG A 44 1.73 -12.63 -18.54
CA ARG A 44 2.78 -12.12 -19.43
C ARG A 44 3.98 -13.07 -19.55
N VAL A 45 4.41 -13.66 -18.43
CA VAL A 45 5.49 -14.65 -18.42
C VAL A 45 5.09 -15.91 -19.19
N VAL A 46 3.89 -16.46 -18.92
CA VAL A 46 3.38 -17.66 -19.60
C VAL A 46 3.25 -17.41 -21.09
N LEU A 47 2.62 -16.31 -21.51
CA LEU A 47 2.48 -15.97 -22.92
C LEU A 47 3.85 -15.84 -23.62
N LYS A 48 4.83 -15.22 -22.97
CA LYS A 48 6.19 -15.12 -23.52
C LYS A 48 6.88 -16.47 -23.65
N LEU A 49 6.76 -17.36 -22.65
CA LEU A 49 7.37 -18.69 -22.66
C LEU A 49 6.70 -19.65 -23.66
N THR A 50 5.40 -19.52 -23.86
CA THR A 50 4.63 -20.35 -24.80
C THR A 50 4.63 -19.83 -26.23
N GLY A 51 5.36 -18.75 -26.52
CA GLY A 51 5.38 -18.13 -27.86
C GLY A 51 4.01 -17.56 -28.26
N TYR A 52 3.23 -17.08 -27.26
CA TYR A 52 1.87 -16.53 -27.47
C TYR A 52 0.87 -17.53 -28.03
N ALA A 53 0.93 -18.76 -27.50
CA ALA A 53 0.00 -19.82 -27.88
C ALA A 53 -1.46 -19.35 -27.75
N GLN A 54 -2.21 -19.47 -28.83
CA GLN A 54 -3.64 -19.14 -28.86
C GLN A 54 -4.45 -20.38 -28.48
N ILE A 55 -5.37 -20.20 -27.53
CA ILE A 55 -6.34 -21.27 -27.19
C ILE A 55 -7.52 -21.12 -28.11
N GLY A 56 -7.60 -22.00 -29.14
CA GLY A 56 -8.69 -21.98 -30.13
C GLY A 56 -8.36 -22.78 -31.38
N ASN A 57 -9.28 -22.76 -32.31
CA ASN A 57 -9.16 -23.31 -33.64
C ASN A 57 -9.10 -22.17 -34.67
N ASP A 58 -8.95 -22.47 -35.96
CA ASP A 58 -8.99 -21.49 -37.06
C ASP A 58 -10.27 -20.62 -37.09
N THR A 59 -11.33 -21.05 -36.39
CA THR A 59 -12.64 -20.37 -36.36
C THR A 59 -12.99 -19.77 -35.02
N ILE A 60 -12.40 -20.22 -33.89
CA ILE A 60 -12.75 -19.76 -32.52
C ILE A 60 -11.47 -19.43 -31.77
N HIS A 61 -11.35 -18.17 -31.34
CA HIS A 61 -10.31 -17.72 -30.45
C HIS A 61 -10.93 -17.37 -29.09
N ILE A 62 -10.62 -18.16 -28.05
CA ILE A 62 -11.07 -17.86 -26.68
C ILE A 62 -10.03 -16.94 -26.02
N ALA A 63 -10.35 -15.65 -26.01
CA ALA A 63 -9.54 -14.65 -25.37
C ALA A 63 -9.62 -14.78 -23.84
N HIS A 64 -8.50 -14.59 -23.15
CA HIS A 64 -8.46 -14.69 -21.69
C HIS A 64 -9.26 -13.57 -20.99
N VAL A 65 -9.64 -12.51 -21.69
CA VAL A 65 -10.58 -11.48 -21.22
C VAL A 65 -11.92 -12.07 -20.81
N LEU A 66 -12.39 -13.11 -21.50
CA LEU A 66 -13.65 -13.79 -21.16
C LEU A 66 -13.58 -14.42 -19.77
N TRP A 67 -12.47 -15.10 -19.47
CA TRP A 67 -12.21 -15.66 -18.15
C TRP A 67 -12.05 -14.58 -17.09
N GLY A 68 -11.45 -13.44 -17.46
CA GLY A 68 -11.36 -12.26 -16.61
C GLY A 68 -12.74 -11.72 -16.24
N GLY A 69 -13.62 -11.53 -17.24
CA GLY A 69 -15.00 -11.11 -17.03
C GLY A 69 -15.81 -12.10 -16.17
N LEU A 70 -15.66 -13.40 -16.43
CA LEU A 70 -16.31 -14.45 -15.65
C LEU A 70 -15.81 -14.44 -14.18
N GLY A 71 -14.51 -14.25 -13.96
CA GLY A 71 -13.93 -14.12 -12.63
C GLY A 71 -14.48 -12.92 -11.85
N LEU A 72 -14.58 -11.76 -12.51
CA LEU A 72 -15.20 -10.55 -11.93
C LEU A 72 -16.68 -10.79 -11.57
N PHE A 73 -17.44 -11.41 -12.47
CA PHE A 73 -18.85 -11.70 -12.24
C PHE A 73 -19.04 -12.71 -11.10
N ALA A 74 -18.30 -13.81 -11.12
CA ALA A 74 -18.35 -14.80 -10.03
C ALA A 74 -17.93 -14.20 -8.68
N GLY A 75 -16.90 -13.35 -8.67
CA GLY A 75 -16.47 -12.61 -7.49
C GLY A 75 -17.57 -11.71 -6.93
N SER A 76 -18.25 -10.97 -7.79
CA SER A 76 -19.36 -10.10 -7.37
C SER A 76 -20.55 -10.91 -6.86
N LEU A 77 -20.91 -12.03 -7.50
CA LEU A 77 -21.98 -12.91 -7.03
C LEU A 77 -21.69 -13.47 -5.64
N ILE A 78 -20.47 -13.95 -5.40
CA ILE A 78 -20.07 -14.46 -4.08
C ILE A 78 -20.22 -13.37 -3.02
N LEU A 79 -19.77 -12.15 -3.30
CA LEU A 79 -19.89 -11.02 -2.36
C LEU A 79 -21.33 -10.58 -2.09
N LEU A 80 -22.24 -10.78 -3.05
CA LEU A 80 -23.65 -10.42 -2.92
C LEU A 80 -24.47 -11.51 -2.22
N VAL A 81 -24.13 -12.78 -2.43
CA VAL A 81 -24.94 -13.91 -1.96
C VAL A 81 -24.47 -14.47 -0.62
N VAL A 82 -23.16 -14.45 -0.35
CA VAL A 82 -22.56 -15.13 0.80
C VAL A 82 -22.14 -14.13 1.87
N ALA A 83 -22.70 -14.24 3.07
CA ALA A 83 -22.42 -13.35 4.20
C ALA A 83 -21.16 -13.73 5.00
N ASN A 84 -20.63 -14.94 4.85
CA ASN A 84 -19.47 -15.42 5.61
C ASN A 84 -18.18 -14.66 5.28
N ARG A 85 -17.30 -14.54 6.27
CA ARG A 85 -16.03 -13.77 6.11
C ARG A 85 -15.11 -14.30 5.00
N TRP A 86 -15.14 -15.62 4.73
CA TRP A 86 -14.35 -16.21 3.65
C TRP A 86 -14.73 -15.69 2.25
N ALA A 87 -16.03 -15.34 2.06
CA ALA A 87 -16.53 -14.79 0.80
C ALA A 87 -15.81 -13.50 0.41
N LEU A 88 -15.48 -12.64 1.39
CA LEU A 88 -14.70 -11.44 1.16
C LEU A 88 -13.29 -11.74 0.63
N THR A 89 -12.65 -12.79 1.14
CA THR A 89 -11.33 -13.21 0.67
C THR A 89 -11.40 -13.78 -0.74
N VAL A 90 -12.34 -14.71 -1.00
CA VAL A 90 -12.51 -15.31 -2.33
C VAL A 90 -12.94 -14.28 -3.35
N GLY A 91 -13.91 -13.42 -2.99
CA GLY A 91 -14.35 -12.31 -3.84
C GLY A 91 -13.21 -11.36 -4.20
N SER A 92 -12.33 -11.03 -3.23
CA SER A 92 -11.15 -10.18 -3.48
C SER A 92 -10.15 -10.85 -4.44
N VAL A 93 -9.91 -12.16 -4.30
CA VAL A 93 -9.03 -12.91 -5.20
C VAL A 93 -9.60 -12.94 -6.61
N LEU A 94 -10.89 -13.27 -6.75
CA LEU A 94 -11.56 -13.33 -8.06
C LEU A 94 -11.66 -11.96 -8.72
N SER A 95 -11.94 -10.91 -7.93
CA SER A 95 -11.99 -9.54 -8.46
C SER A 95 -10.64 -9.05 -8.93
N GLY A 96 -9.58 -9.26 -8.15
CA GLY A 96 -8.22 -8.86 -8.53
C GLY A 96 -7.71 -9.67 -9.72
N GLY A 97 -7.81 -11.00 -9.65
CA GLY A 97 -7.38 -11.89 -10.73
C GLY A 97 -8.17 -11.69 -12.02
N GLY A 98 -9.50 -11.55 -11.88
CA GLY A 98 -10.38 -11.26 -13.02
C GLY A 98 -10.08 -9.92 -13.68
N ALA A 99 -9.85 -8.87 -12.88
CA ALA A 99 -9.43 -7.57 -13.40
C ALA A 99 -8.07 -7.64 -14.12
N GLY A 100 -7.12 -8.42 -13.58
CA GLY A 100 -5.82 -8.64 -14.21
C GLY A 100 -5.93 -9.31 -15.58
N LEU A 101 -6.72 -10.39 -15.69
CA LEU A 101 -6.99 -11.07 -16.97
C LEU A 101 -7.72 -10.18 -17.96
N PHE A 102 -8.67 -9.38 -17.46
CA PHE A 102 -9.49 -8.51 -18.29
C PHE A 102 -8.68 -7.37 -18.90
N ILE A 103 -7.90 -6.67 -18.07
CA ILE A 103 -7.17 -5.48 -18.52
C ILE A 103 -5.94 -5.81 -19.36
N ASP A 104 -5.38 -7.01 -19.22
CA ASP A 104 -4.21 -7.41 -20.01
C ASP A 104 -4.47 -7.42 -21.51
N GLU A 105 -5.72 -7.63 -21.93
CA GLU A 105 -6.13 -7.53 -23.34
C GLU A 105 -6.55 -6.12 -23.80
N VAL A 106 -6.37 -5.10 -22.97
CA VAL A 106 -6.77 -3.72 -23.30
C VAL A 106 -6.24 -3.25 -24.65
N GLY A 107 -5.03 -3.68 -25.02
CA GLY A 107 -4.41 -3.33 -26.32
C GLY A 107 -5.26 -3.72 -27.52
N LYS A 108 -5.95 -4.87 -27.47
CA LYS A 108 -6.86 -5.31 -28.54
C LYS A 108 -8.10 -4.45 -28.65
N PHE A 109 -8.60 -3.92 -27.54
CA PHE A 109 -9.84 -3.14 -27.54
C PHE A 109 -9.64 -1.68 -27.94
N ILE A 110 -8.46 -1.10 -27.68
CA ILE A 110 -8.18 0.31 -27.99
C ILE A 110 -7.59 0.54 -29.37
N THR A 111 -7.23 -0.55 -30.12
CA THR A 111 -6.66 -0.44 -31.46
C THR A 111 -7.59 -1.04 -32.51
N GLN A 112 -7.77 -0.34 -33.63
CA GLN A 112 -8.56 -0.86 -34.78
C GLN A 112 -7.95 -2.13 -35.37
N SER A 113 -6.63 -2.30 -35.28
CA SER A 113 -5.90 -3.48 -35.74
C SER A 113 -5.93 -4.66 -34.78
N ASN A 114 -6.65 -4.55 -33.63
CA ASN A 114 -6.64 -5.54 -32.55
C ASN A 114 -5.22 -5.92 -32.08
N ASN A 115 -4.32 -4.91 -32.01
CA ASN A 115 -2.94 -5.12 -31.66
C ASN A 115 -2.76 -5.27 -30.13
N TYR A 116 -2.50 -6.50 -29.70
CA TYR A 116 -2.20 -6.82 -28.29
C TYR A 116 -0.97 -6.09 -27.76
N PHE A 117 0.03 -5.87 -28.62
CA PHE A 117 1.32 -5.26 -28.27
C PHE A 117 1.37 -3.74 -28.48
N THR A 118 0.21 -3.07 -28.51
CA THR A 118 0.25 -1.62 -28.61
C THR A 118 1.03 -1.01 -27.44
N PRO A 119 1.94 -0.05 -27.67
CA PRO A 119 2.73 0.56 -26.62
C PRO A 119 1.89 1.19 -25.49
N ALA A 120 0.67 1.64 -25.79
CA ALA A 120 -0.25 2.23 -24.83
C ALA A 120 -0.83 1.21 -23.82
N ALA A 121 -0.86 -0.09 -24.14
CA ALA A 121 -1.46 -1.10 -23.28
C ALA A 121 -0.77 -1.21 -21.91
N ALA A 122 0.57 -1.27 -21.89
CA ALA A 122 1.33 -1.42 -20.67
C ALA A 122 1.17 -0.23 -19.70
N PRO A 123 1.23 1.03 -20.13
CA PRO A 123 0.92 2.19 -19.29
C PRO A 123 -0.50 2.17 -18.72
N ILE A 124 -1.50 1.74 -19.49
CA ILE A 124 -2.90 1.66 -19.00
C ILE A 124 -3.03 0.63 -17.89
N ILE A 125 -2.45 -0.57 -18.08
CA ILE A 125 -2.45 -1.63 -17.05
C ILE A 125 -1.76 -1.13 -15.78
N TYR A 126 -0.61 -0.50 -15.93
CA TYR A 126 0.15 0.05 -14.80
C TYR A 126 -0.57 1.22 -14.12
N GLY A 127 -1.20 2.10 -14.88
CA GLY A 127 -2.04 3.18 -14.35
C GLY A 127 -3.20 2.67 -13.51
N LEU A 128 -3.88 1.62 -13.95
CA LEU A 128 -4.94 0.97 -13.16
C LEU A 128 -4.39 0.34 -11.88
N PHE A 129 -3.22 -0.30 -11.97
CA PHE A 129 -2.52 -0.83 -10.79
C PHE A 129 -2.24 0.29 -9.77
N LEU A 130 -1.67 1.41 -10.21
CA LEU A 130 -1.40 2.56 -9.36
C LEU A 130 -2.67 3.17 -8.75
N ALA A 131 -3.76 3.27 -9.54
CA ALA A 131 -5.05 3.73 -9.02
C ALA A 131 -5.55 2.82 -7.89
N THR A 132 -5.39 1.49 -8.05
CA THR A 132 -5.74 0.53 -6.99
C THR A 132 -4.83 0.66 -5.76
N VAL A 133 -3.53 0.94 -5.96
CA VAL A 133 -2.61 1.26 -4.86
C VAL A 133 -3.05 2.52 -4.11
N LEU A 134 -3.46 3.57 -4.81
CA LEU A 134 -3.98 4.79 -4.18
C LEU A 134 -5.24 4.51 -3.35
N VAL A 135 -6.17 3.70 -3.88
CA VAL A 135 -7.34 3.25 -3.12
C VAL A 135 -6.91 2.48 -1.86
N TYR A 136 -5.95 1.56 -1.98
CA TYR A 136 -5.41 0.84 -0.82
C TYR A 136 -4.82 1.79 0.23
N LEU A 137 -4.00 2.76 -0.18
CA LEU A 137 -3.41 3.74 0.73
C LEU A 137 -4.48 4.61 1.41
N GLN A 138 -5.51 5.02 0.69
CA GLN A 138 -6.64 5.76 1.22
C GLN A 138 -7.42 4.93 2.26
N VAL A 139 -7.71 3.68 1.93
CA VAL A 139 -8.42 2.74 2.81
C VAL A 139 -7.59 2.42 4.06
N ARG A 140 -6.27 2.34 3.94
CA ARG A 140 -5.37 2.03 5.07
C ARG A 140 -5.22 3.18 6.07
N ARG A 141 -5.50 4.43 5.67
CA ARG A 141 -5.38 5.58 6.58
C ARG A 141 -6.32 5.41 7.78
N PRO A 142 -5.80 5.55 9.02
CA PRO A 142 -6.65 5.58 10.19
C PRO A 142 -7.58 6.80 10.08
N ARG A 143 -8.85 6.58 10.30
CA ARG A 143 -9.85 7.64 10.37
C ARG A 143 -10.46 7.59 11.75
N ALA A 144 -10.58 8.73 12.41
CA ALA A 144 -11.40 8.83 13.60
C ALA A 144 -12.85 8.51 13.16
N GLU A 145 -13.40 7.46 13.73
CA GLU A 145 -14.77 7.04 13.43
C GLU A 145 -15.68 7.49 14.58
N ASP A 146 -16.90 7.84 14.19
CA ASP A 146 -17.96 8.16 15.13
C ASP A 146 -18.48 6.86 15.79
N THR A 147 -19.27 7.03 16.83
CA THR A 147 -19.90 5.92 17.58
C THR A 147 -20.65 4.95 16.66
N ARG A 148 -21.30 5.47 15.61
CA ARG A 148 -21.97 4.67 14.59
C ARG A 148 -21.01 3.79 13.81
N GLY A 149 -19.86 4.32 13.38
CA GLY A 149 -18.83 3.58 12.64
C GLY A 149 -18.22 2.45 13.47
N GLU A 150 -17.96 2.68 14.75
CA GLU A 150 -17.46 1.66 15.67
C GLU A 150 -18.50 0.55 15.91
N MET A 151 -19.80 0.90 15.98
CA MET A 151 -20.86 -0.10 16.09
C MET A 151 -21.00 -0.97 14.84
N TYR A 152 -20.87 -0.40 13.64
CA TYR A 152 -20.82 -1.18 12.38
C TYR A 152 -19.67 -2.17 12.39
N LYS A 153 -18.49 -1.78 12.85
CA LYS A 153 -17.34 -2.69 12.94
C LYS A 153 -17.56 -3.80 13.96
N ALA A 154 -18.21 -3.52 15.07
CA ALA A 154 -18.57 -4.53 16.05
C ALA A 154 -19.54 -5.56 15.45
N LEU A 155 -20.59 -5.10 14.77
CA LEU A 155 -21.55 -5.98 14.09
C LEU A 155 -20.89 -6.83 12.98
N GLU A 156 -19.98 -6.25 12.20
CA GLU A 156 -19.24 -7.00 11.17
C GLU A 156 -18.29 -8.08 11.75
N GLN A 157 -17.98 -8.02 13.04
CA GLN A 157 -17.17 -9.03 13.71
C GLN A 157 -18.02 -10.17 14.28
N MET A 158 -19.32 -9.97 14.54
CA MET A 158 -20.21 -10.96 15.12
C MET A 158 -20.34 -12.28 14.33
N PRO A 159 -20.38 -12.30 12.99
CA PRO A 159 -20.36 -13.56 12.24
C PRO A 159 -19.17 -14.46 12.62
N GLY A 160 -17.99 -13.87 12.88
CA GLY A 160 -16.82 -14.64 13.32
C GLY A 160 -16.97 -15.23 14.72
N VAL A 161 -17.78 -14.63 15.59
CA VAL A 161 -18.14 -15.20 16.91
C VAL A 161 -19.09 -16.38 16.71
N ILE A 162 -20.13 -16.22 15.90
CA ILE A 162 -21.16 -17.23 15.60
C ILE A 162 -20.51 -18.44 14.92
N ASP A 163 -19.63 -18.22 13.94
CA ASP A 163 -18.93 -19.27 13.20
C ASP A 163 -17.76 -19.88 14.02
N ARG A 164 -17.49 -19.38 15.23
CA ARG A 164 -16.39 -19.81 16.12
C ARG A 164 -15.00 -19.71 15.47
N GLU A 165 -14.79 -18.73 14.62
CA GLU A 165 -13.55 -18.50 13.86
C GLU A 165 -12.66 -17.39 14.46
N MET A 166 -13.03 -16.82 15.61
CA MET A 166 -12.30 -15.69 16.18
C MET A 166 -11.06 -16.12 16.97
N SER A 167 -9.98 -15.36 16.79
CA SER A 167 -8.79 -15.48 17.63
C SER A 167 -9.00 -14.78 18.98
N ARG A 168 -8.19 -15.15 20.00
CA ARG A 168 -8.19 -14.42 21.30
C ARG A 168 -7.95 -12.93 21.14
N HIS A 169 -7.06 -12.56 20.23
CA HIS A 169 -6.77 -11.16 19.95
C HIS A 169 -7.99 -10.44 19.38
N ASP A 170 -8.67 -11.03 18.39
CA ASP A 170 -9.86 -10.41 17.78
C ASP A 170 -11.03 -10.30 18.78
N LEU A 171 -11.19 -11.30 19.64
CA LEU A 171 -12.18 -11.26 20.74
C LEU A 171 -11.89 -10.13 21.72
N ASN A 172 -10.64 -9.98 22.18
CA ASN A 172 -10.26 -8.90 23.08
C ASN A 172 -10.47 -7.52 22.45
N VAL A 173 -10.16 -7.38 21.13
CA VAL A 173 -10.41 -6.14 20.39
C VAL A 173 -11.91 -5.85 20.30
N LEU A 174 -12.74 -6.86 20.02
CA LEU A 174 -14.20 -6.72 19.98
C LEU A 174 -14.77 -6.36 21.35
N GLN A 175 -14.34 -7.05 22.41
CA GLN A 175 -14.76 -6.76 23.77
C GLN A 175 -14.42 -5.33 24.16
N HIS A 176 -13.19 -4.90 23.98
CA HIS A 176 -12.77 -3.54 24.31
C HIS A 176 -13.57 -2.48 23.52
N ARG A 177 -13.87 -2.75 22.22
CA ARG A 177 -14.70 -1.87 21.41
C ARG A 177 -16.12 -1.74 21.97
N LEU A 178 -16.73 -2.84 22.39
CA LEU A 178 -18.07 -2.84 22.98
C LEU A 178 -18.09 -2.13 24.34
N GLU A 179 -17.07 -2.33 25.17
CA GLU A 179 -16.88 -1.61 26.45
C GLU A 179 -16.80 -0.09 26.22
N CYS A 180 -16.01 0.34 25.24
CA CYS A 180 -15.93 1.75 24.86
C CYS A 180 -17.28 2.29 24.36
N LEU A 181 -18.02 1.55 23.54
CA LEU A 181 -19.35 1.94 23.05
C LEU A 181 -20.36 2.02 24.18
N GLN A 182 -20.34 1.08 25.13
CA GLN A 182 -21.20 1.09 26.30
C GLN A 182 -20.94 2.32 27.17
N ALA A 183 -19.68 2.73 27.33
CA ALA A 183 -19.28 3.84 28.19
C ALA A 183 -19.52 5.22 27.53
N SER A 184 -19.25 5.35 26.21
CA SER A 184 -19.15 6.66 25.53
C SER A 184 -20.26 6.94 24.52
N ALA A 185 -21.14 5.97 24.18
CA ALA A 185 -22.19 6.22 23.20
C ALA A 185 -23.23 7.20 23.71
N GLU A 186 -23.45 8.28 22.97
CA GLU A 186 -24.50 9.26 23.25
C GLU A 186 -25.89 8.69 22.93
N ASP A 187 -26.00 7.88 21.89
CA ASP A 187 -27.23 7.22 21.47
C ASP A 187 -27.58 6.06 22.41
N PRO A 188 -28.73 6.13 23.13
CA PRO A 188 -29.16 5.06 24.01
C PRO A 188 -29.35 3.71 23.31
N CYS A 189 -29.78 3.71 22.04
CA CYS A 189 -29.99 2.47 21.27
C CYS A 189 -28.64 1.75 21.01
N ILE A 190 -27.61 2.50 20.65
CA ILE A 190 -26.27 1.96 20.45
C ILE A 190 -25.71 1.39 21.75
N ARG A 191 -25.92 2.09 22.87
CA ARG A 191 -25.48 1.64 24.19
C ARG A 191 -26.15 0.34 24.62
N VAL A 192 -27.45 0.24 24.46
CA VAL A 192 -28.21 -0.99 24.79
C VAL A 192 -27.74 -2.17 23.94
N LEU A 193 -27.54 -1.95 22.62
CA LEU A 193 -27.09 -2.99 21.72
C LEU A 193 -25.64 -3.42 22.06
N ALA A 194 -24.74 -2.49 22.36
CA ALA A 194 -23.37 -2.78 22.77
C ALA A 194 -23.35 -3.60 24.06
N THR A 195 -24.19 -3.28 25.06
CA THR A 195 -24.34 -4.02 26.31
C THR A 195 -24.81 -5.44 26.04
N ALA A 196 -25.86 -5.63 25.25
CA ALA A 196 -26.39 -6.95 24.92
C ALA A 196 -25.36 -7.83 24.20
N MET A 197 -24.58 -7.24 23.27
CA MET A 197 -23.49 -7.96 22.59
C MET A 197 -22.36 -8.33 23.55
N LEU A 198 -22.01 -7.46 24.48
CA LEU A 198 -21.00 -7.69 25.50
C LEU A 198 -21.41 -8.81 26.44
N ASP A 199 -22.65 -8.77 26.94
CA ASP A 199 -23.23 -9.81 27.80
C ASP A 199 -23.21 -11.18 27.11
N TYR A 200 -23.57 -11.23 25.82
CA TYR A 200 -23.49 -12.45 25.02
C TYR A 200 -22.05 -12.98 24.93
N LEU A 201 -21.06 -12.13 24.67
CA LEU A 201 -19.65 -12.56 24.61
C LEU A 201 -19.12 -13.08 25.94
N LEU A 202 -19.58 -12.50 27.07
CA LEU A 202 -19.14 -12.89 28.41
C LEU A 202 -19.85 -14.18 28.90
N ALA A 203 -21.13 -14.35 28.51
CA ALA A 203 -21.93 -15.53 28.91
C ALA A 203 -21.49 -16.80 28.17
N GLU A 204 -21.28 -16.72 26.88
CA GLU A 204 -21.02 -17.86 26.01
C GLU A 204 -19.55 -18.30 25.96
N ARG A 205 -18.61 -17.64 26.60
CA ARG A 205 -17.16 -17.93 26.46
C ARG A 205 -16.86 -18.64 25.13
N PRO A 206 -16.89 -17.94 24.00
CA PRO A 206 -16.78 -18.58 22.67
C PRO A 206 -15.55 -19.47 22.65
N LEU A 207 -15.70 -20.71 22.15
CA LEU A 207 -14.60 -21.66 22.02
C LEU A 207 -13.49 -21.00 21.20
N ILE A 208 -12.42 -20.62 21.88
CA ILE A 208 -11.29 -19.89 21.27
C ILE A 208 -10.52 -20.91 20.43
N VAL A 209 -10.75 -20.86 19.14
CA VAL A 209 -9.92 -21.59 18.19
C VAL A 209 -8.69 -20.73 17.92
N GLU A 210 -7.53 -21.17 18.38
CA GLU A 210 -6.28 -20.51 17.96
C GLU A 210 -6.13 -20.71 16.45
N PRO A 211 -6.24 -19.65 15.64
CA PRO A 211 -6.14 -19.78 14.19
C PRO A 211 -4.76 -20.32 13.86
N LYS A 212 -4.69 -21.48 13.21
CA LYS A 212 -3.43 -21.98 12.67
C LYS A 212 -2.85 -20.90 11.77
N PRO A 213 -1.61 -20.45 12.00
CA PRO A 213 -1.03 -19.37 11.21
C PRO A 213 -1.04 -19.77 9.74
N GLY A 214 -1.73 -18.98 8.92
CA GLY A 214 -1.79 -19.20 7.48
C GLY A 214 -0.40 -19.23 6.83
N PRO A 215 -0.23 -19.83 5.65
CA PRO A 215 1.06 -19.93 4.97
C PRO A 215 1.74 -18.57 4.80
N VAL A 216 0.98 -17.52 4.49
CA VAL A 216 1.49 -16.14 4.38
C VAL A 216 2.03 -15.63 5.72
N GLN A 217 1.36 -15.92 6.84
CA GLN A 217 1.84 -15.51 8.17
C GLN A 217 3.06 -16.31 8.61
N ARG A 218 3.16 -17.59 8.23
CA ARG A 218 4.37 -18.39 8.47
C ARG A 218 5.54 -17.83 7.68
N TRP A 219 5.32 -17.52 6.41
CA TRP A 219 6.34 -16.95 5.53
C TRP A 219 6.78 -15.56 5.99
N SER A 220 5.85 -14.68 6.34
CA SER A 220 6.18 -13.35 6.87
C SER A 220 6.95 -13.39 8.19
N ARG A 221 6.65 -14.35 9.09
CA ARG A 221 7.43 -14.58 10.32
C ARG A 221 8.82 -15.12 10.03
N LEU A 222 8.95 -16.03 9.05
CA LEU A 222 10.25 -16.58 8.63
C LEU A 222 11.12 -15.46 8.01
N VAL A 223 10.54 -14.68 7.10
CA VAL A 223 11.21 -13.54 6.46
C VAL A 223 11.63 -12.50 7.49
N ARG A 224 10.76 -12.15 8.46
CA ARG A 224 11.13 -11.22 9.55
C ARG A 224 12.25 -11.75 10.44
N ARG A 225 12.22 -13.04 10.79
CA ARG A 225 13.31 -13.67 11.58
C ARG A 225 14.62 -13.69 10.79
N TRP A 226 14.55 -14.02 9.51
CA TRP A 226 15.71 -14.03 8.61
C TRP A 226 16.25 -12.61 8.40
N ALA A 227 15.38 -11.65 8.13
CA ALA A 227 15.75 -10.25 7.97
C ALA A 227 16.43 -9.68 9.23
N ARG A 228 15.92 -9.93 10.44
CA ARG A 228 16.54 -9.49 11.69
C ARG A 228 17.92 -10.17 11.95
N ARG A 229 18.13 -11.39 11.46
CA ARG A 229 19.43 -12.08 11.58
C ARG A 229 20.46 -11.61 10.56
N VAL A 230 20.04 -11.35 9.33
CA VAL A 230 20.93 -10.99 8.21
C VAL A 230 21.23 -9.50 8.19
N PHE A 231 20.24 -8.65 8.49
CA PHE A 231 20.36 -7.20 8.40
C PHE A 231 20.53 -6.58 9.79
N SER A 232 21.80 -6.46 10.24
CA SER A 232 22.11 -5.53 11.34
C SER A 232 21.93 -4.09 10.83
N ARG A 233 21.57 -3.13 11.73
CA ARG A 233 21.37 -1.71 11.41
C ARG A 233 22.47 -1.16 10.49
N ARG A 234 23.75 -1.44 10.82
CA ARG A 234 24.89 -0.96 10.04
C ARG A 234 24.93 -1.54 8.63
N ARG A 235 24.67 -2.84 8.48
CA ARG A 235 24.67 -3.50 7.15
C ARG A 235 23.56 -3.00 6.27
N LEU A 236 22.34 -2.88 6.80
CA LEU A 236 21.18 -2.40 6.05
C LEU A 236 21.35 -0.94 5.65
N ARG A 237 21.90 -0.10 6.53
CA ARG A 237 22.23 1.31 6.22
C ARG A 237 23.23 1.41 5.07
N VAL A 238 24.33 0.65 5.13
CA VAL A 238 25.36 0.66 4.06
C VAL A 238 24.79 0.11 2.76
N PHE A 239 23.98 -0.94 2.83
CA PHE A 239 23.31 -1.49 1.66
C PHE A 239 22.39 -0.47 0.99
N LEU A 240 21.50 0.21 1.76
CA LEU A 240 20.60 1.23 1.23
C LEU A 240 21.37 2.41 0.64
N MET A 241 22.42 2.88 1.36
CA MET A 241 23.28 3.95 0.86
C MET A 241 23.88 3.60 -0.49
N LEU A 242 24.53 2.43 -0.61
CA LEU A 242 25.17 2.00 -1.85
C LEU A 242 24.14 1.75 -2.98
N ALA A 243 23.01 1.16 -2.65
CA ALA A 243 21.96 0.89 -3.62
C ALA A 243 21.34 2.18 -4.17
N PHE A 244 21.08 3.18 -3.32
CA PHE A 244 20.57 4.47 -3.79
C PHE A 244 21.61 5.21 -4.65
N ILE A 245 22.89 5.17 -4.28
CA ILE A 245 23.95 5.73 -5.11
C ILE A 245 24.02 4.99 -6.44
N ALA A 246 24.01 3.66 -6.46
CA ALA A 246 24.09 2.86 -7.68
C ALA A 246 22.93 3.14 -8.64
N VAL A 247 21.68 3.14 -8.13
CA VAL A 247 20.49 3.44 -8.94
C VAL A 247 20.50 4.89 -9.40
N GLY A 248 20.90 5.83 -8.53
CA GLY A 248 21.01 7.23 -8.89
C GLY A 248 22.06 7.51 -9.96
N VAL A 249 23.25 6.88 -9.85
CA VAL A 249 24.30 6.97 -10.88
C VAL A 249 23.81 6.38 -12.20
N TYR A 250 23.18 5.19 -12.14
CA TYR A 250 22.62 4.56 -13.34
C TYR A 250 21.61 5.48 -14.06
N ALA A 251 20.66 6.06 -13.34
CA ALA A 251 19.67 6.96 -13.90
C ALA A 251 20.29 8.24 -14.53
N VAL A 252 21.27 8.83 -13.85
CA VAL A 252 21.96 10.03 -14.37
C VAL A 252 22.81 9.71 -15.60
N LEU A 253 23.52 8.56 -15.60
CA LEU A 253 24.34 8.13 -16.74
C LEU A 253 23.49 7.75 -17.96
N ASP A 254 22.36 7.06 -17.74
CA ASP A 254 21.41 6.69 -18.80
C ASP A 254 20.94 7.95 -19.56
N ILE A 255 20.55 8.99 -18.84
CA ILE A 255 20.10 10.25 -19.41
C ILE A 255 21.25 11.04 -20.05
N ALA A 256 22.43 11.07 -19.42
CA ALA A 256 23.59 11.73 -20.00
C ALA A 256 23.99 11.09 -21.33
N LEU A 257 23.96 9.75 -21.40
CA LEU A 257 24.24 8.99 -22.62
C LEU A 257 23.19 9.28 -23.70
N LEU A 258 21.90 9.23 -23.35
CA LEU A 258 20.81 9.51 -24.28
C LEU A 258 20.83 10.97 -24.76
N GLY A 259 21.14 11.92 -23.87
CA GLY A 259 21.31 13.33 -24.25
C GLY A 259 22.49 13.55 -25.18
N PHE A 260 23.63 12.88 -24.93
CA PHE A 260 24.78 12.92 -25.82
C PHE A 260 24.45 12.35 -27.21
N LEU A 261 23.76 11.21 -27.29
CA LEU A 261 23.34 10.61 -28.57
C LEU A 261 22.33 11.46 -29.33
N ALA A 262 21.49 12.24 -28.63
CA ALA A 262 20.52 13.15 -29.26
C ALA A 262 21.18 14.37 -29.92
N VAL A 263 22.34 14.81 -29.42
CA VAL A 263 23.06 16.04 -29.87
C VAL A 263 24.24 15.72 -30.80
N ALA A 264 24.83 14.52 -30.70
CA ALA A 264 26.01 14.13 -31.45
C ALA A 264 25.74 14.08 -32.97
N PRO A 265 26.61 14.68 -33.81
CA PRO A 265 26.50 14.56 -35.26
C PRO A 265 26.69 13.11 -35.70
N ALA A 266 26.06 12.76 -36.85
CA ALA A 266 25.92 11.38 -37.34
C ALA A 266 27.25 10.72 -37.81
N SER A 267 28.43 11.24 -37.47
CA SER A 267 29.74 10.76 -37.87
C SER A 267 30.36 9.80 -36.85
N GLU A 268 30.78 8.65 -37.31
CA GLU A 268 31.73 7.63 -36.81
C GLU A 268 31.62 7.08 -35.35
N ALA A 269 31.36 7.90 -34.32
CA ALA A 269 31.19 7.43 -32.96
C ALA A 269 29.81 6.75 -32.68
N THR A 270 28.89 6.87 -33.63
CA THR A 270 27.49 6.51 -33.47
C THR A 270 27.17 5.06 -33.76
N GLU A 271 27.97 4.34 -34.54
CA GLU A 271 27.60 2.97 -34.93
C GLU A 271 27.79 1.98 -33.81
N THR A 272 28.86 2.11 -33.02
CA THR A 272 29.12 1.26 -31.84
C THR A 272 28.19 1.60 -30.67
N LEU A 273 27.83 2.88 -30.51
CA LEU A 273 26.87 3.30 -29.47
C LEU A 273 25.42 3.00 -29.86
N ARG A 274 25.06 3.09 -31.14
CA ARG A 274 23.73 2.70 -31.64
C ARG A 274 23.46 1.18 -31.50
N SER A 275 24.49 0.35 -31.54
CA SER A 275 24.35 -1.07 -31.27
C SER A 275 24.12 -1.42 -29.80
N LEU A 276 24.49 -0.51 -28.88
CA LEU A 276 24.27 -0.66 -27.42
C LEU A 276 22.92 -0.10 -26.96
N VAL A 277 22.34 0.84 -27.73
CA VAL A 277 20.99 1.38 -27.46
C VAL A 277 19.98 0.54 -28.23
N THR A 278 19.03 -0.03 -27.54
CA THR A 278 17.98 -0.83 -28.17
C THR A 278 17.23 -0.02 -29.24
N LEU A 279 16.96 -0.62 -30.40
CA LEU A 279 16.23 0.01 -31.52
C LEU A 279 14.91 0.69 -31.11
N GLY A 280 14.29 0.23 -30.00
CA GLY A 280 13.08 0.82 -29.41
C GLY A 280 13.30 2.22 -28.81
N GLU A 281 14.45 2.48 -28.19
CA GLU A 281 14.74 3.80 -27.59
C GLU A 281 14.98 4.85 -28.68
N LEU A 282 15.58 4.48 -29.82
CA LEU A 282 15.78 5.38 -30.95
C LEU A 282 14.49 5.75 -31.68
N ALA A 283 13.51 4.83 -31.74
CA ALA A 283 12.19 5.10 -32.33
C ALA A 283 11.38 6.11 -31.48
N ALA A 284 11.53 6.05 -30.16
CA ALA A 284 10.88 6.98 -29.23
C ALA A 284 11.44 8.41 -29.26
N MET A 285 12.64 8.61 -29.81
CA MET A 285 13.25 9.95 -30.00
C MET A 285 12.52 10.81 -31.04
N HIS A 286 11.57 10.29 -31.79
CA HIS A 286 10.75 11.08 -32.74
C HIS A 286 9.87 12.11 -32.01
N ASP A 287 9.54 11.89 -30.74
CA ASP A 287 8.80 12.85 -29.92
C ASP A 287 9.74 13.53 -28.89
N LYS A 288 10.45 14.56 -29.37
CA LYS A 288 11.45 15.27 -28.59
C LYS A 288 10.95 15.85 -27.27
N ILE A 289 9.66 16.18 -27.20
CA ILE A 289 9.05 16.77 -25.99
C ILE A 289 8.92 15.70 -24.90
N TRP A 290 8.38 14.53 -25.25
CA TRP A 290 8.23 13.40 -24.31
C TRP A 290 9.57 12.88 -23.81
N PHE A 291 10.56 12.85 -24.70
CA PHE A 291 11.93 12.50 -24.32
C PHE A 291 12.51 13.50 -23.32
N GLY A 292 12.36 14.80 -23.57
CA GLY A 292 12.84 15.84 -22.67
C GLY A 292 12.16 15.78 -21.29
N VAL A 293 10.85 15.58 -21.25
CA VAL A 293 10.10 15.44 -19.99
C VAL A 293 10.57 14.20 -19.20
N ARG A 294 10.73 13.06 -19.88
CA ARG A 294 11.28 11.85 -19.25
C ARG A 294 12.66 12.09 -18.66
N ALA A 295 13.56 12.68 -19.45
CA ALA A 295 14.94 12.93 -19.02
C ALA A 295 15.01 13.83 -17.77
N VAL A 296 14.20 14.87 -17.71
CA VAL A 296 14.14 15.76 -16.53
C VAL A 296 13.62 15.01 -15.30
N LEU A 297 12.57 14.21 -15.45
CA LEU A 297 11.96 13.47 -14.32
C LEU A 297 12.88 12.35 -13.83
N GLU A 298 13.41 11.54 -14.73
CA GLU A 298 14.32 10.43 -14.40
C GLU A 298 15.63 10.94 -13.79
N GLY A 299 16.21 12.03 -14.37
CA GLY A 299 17.37 12.71 -13.82
C GLY A 299 17.11 13.31 -12.43
N GLY A 300 15.95 13.93 -12.26
CA GLY A 300 15.52 14.46 -10.96
C GLY A 300 15.43 13.38 -9.89
N VAL A 301 14.82 12.23 -10.21
CA VAL A 301 14.77 11.07 -9.34
C VAL A 301 16.18 10.52 -9.06
N GLY A 302 17.02 10.41 -10.09
CA GLY A 302 18.41 9.98 -9.95
C GLY A 302 19.22 10.89 -9.02
N CYS A 303 19.15 12.21 -9.21
CA CYS A 303 19.81 13.20 -8.34
C CYS A 303 19.27 13.13 -6.88
N ALA A 304 17.97 12.95 -6.70
CA ALA A 304 17.38 12.81 -5.38
C ALA A 304 17.85 11.53 -4.66
N LEU A 305 18.00 10.42 -5.38
CA LEU A 305 18.57 9.18 -4.84
C LEU A 305 20.05 9.32 -4.48
N LEU A 306 20.84 10.02 -5.31
CA LEU A 306 22.24 10.33 -4.99
C LEU A 306 22.35 11.19 -3.72
N ALA A 307 21.53 12.25 -3.63
CA ALA A 307 21.46 13.10 -2.44
C ALA A 307 21.05 12.29 -1.20
N SER A 308 20.08 11.38 -1.35
CA SER A 308 19.65 10.47 -0.28
C SER A 308 20.81 9.58 0.21
N GLY A 309 21.54 8.94 -0.71
CA GLY A 309 22.71 8.12 -0.37
C GLY A 309 23.79 8.92 0.35
N ALA A 310 24.08 10.16 -0.10
CA ALA A 310 25.02 11.06 0.56
C ALA A 310 24.54 11.46 1.98
N LEU A 311 23.27 11.81 2.16
CA LEU A 311 22.70 12.15 3.47
C LEU A 311 22.77 10.99 4.47
N ILE A 312 22.51 9.74 4.02
CA ILE A 312 22.66 8.54 4.85
C ILE A 312 24.14 8.35 5.23
N GLY A 313 25.07 8.59 4.31
CA GLY A 313 26.51 8.56 4.56
C GLY A 313 26.96 9.59 5.61
N LEU A 314 26.40 10.81 5.56
CA LEU A 314 26.62 11.90 6.53
C LEU A 314 25.88 11.72 7.86
N ARG A 315 25.34 10.53 8.14
CA ARG A 315 24.56 10.18 9.34
C ARG A 315 23.24 10.97 9.52
N ARG A 316 22.73 11.61 8.49
CA ARG A 316 21.41 12.25 8.48
C ARG A 316 20.35 11.27 7.96
N GLU A 317 20.24 10.13 8.64
CA GLU A 317 19.45 8.97 8.19
C GLU A 317 17.97 9.31 7.90
N TRP A 318 17.33 10.06 8.79
CA TRP A 318 15.93 10.47 8.63
C TRP A 318 15.68 11.26 7.35
N LYS A 319 16.52 12.29 7.11
CA LYS A 319 16.37 13.13 5.90
C LYS A 319 16.67 12.34 4.64
N GLY A 320 17.73 11.52 4.66
CA GLY A 320 18.08 10.65 3.54
C GLY A 320 16.97 9.68 3.18
N LEU A 321 16.40 8.98 4.17
CA LEU A 321 15.29 8.05 3.93
C LEU A 321 14.02 8.74 3.46
N ALA A 322 13.67 9.89 4.04
CA ALA A 322 12.51 10.65 3.58
C ALA A 322 12.66 11.06 2.10
N THR A 323 13.86 11.54 1.71
CA THR A 323 14.16 11.89 0.30
C THR A 323 14.08 10.67 -0.61
N SER A 324 14.65 9.51 -0.21
CA SER A 324 14.60 8.30 -1.04
C SER A 324 13.19 7.75 -1.21
N ILE A 325 12.36 7.77 -0.15
CA ILE A 325 10.97 7.30 -0.21
C ILE A 325 10.17 8.16 -1.21
N VAL A 326 10.34 9.48 -1.16
CA VAL A 326 9.67 10.39 -2.11
C VAL A 326 10.19 10.16 -3.52
N ALA A 327 11.52 10.10 -3.71
CA ALA A 327 12.13 9.88 -5.02
C ALA A 327 11.68 8.55 -5.65
N LEU A 328 11.71 7.45 -4.89
CA LEU A 328 11.23 6.15 -5.34
C LEU A 328 9.72 6.14 -5.62
N ALA A 329 8.93 6.84 -4.82
CA ALA A 329 7.50 6.97 -5.08
C ALA A 329 7.22 7.71 -6.40
N VAL A 330 7.93 8.81 -6.68
CA VAL A 330 7.83 9.54 -7.95
C VAL A 330 8.35 8.67 -9.10
N GLY A 331 9.48 7.97 -8.93
CA GLY A 331 10.01 7.03 -9.90
C GLY A 331 8.97 5.99 -10.29
N LEU A 332 8.45 5.26 -9.31
CA LEU A 332 7.43 4.23 -9.50
C LEU A 332 6.11 4.75 -10.09
N THR A 333 5.69 5.97 -9.77
CA THR A 333 4.37 6.46 -10.20
C THR A 333 4.40 7.22 -11.52
N VAL A 334 5.46 7.97 -11.79
CA VAL A 334 5.53 8.88 -12.96
C VAL A 334 6.55 8.38 -13.96
N VAL A 335 7.78 8.14 -13.53
CA VAL A 335 8.89 7.82 -14.46
C VAL A 335 8.67 6.45 -15.10
N ASP A 336 8.41 5.43 -14.29
CA ASP A 336 8.22 4.06 -14.79
C ASP A 336 6.99 3.95 -15.71
N LEU A 337 5.95 4.77 -15.52
CA LEU A 337 4.82 4.84 -16.45
C LEU A 337 5.26 5.28 -17.85
N MET A 338 6.18 6.23 -17.93
CA MET A 338 6.74 6.70 -19.20
C MET A 338 7.69 5.67 -19.81
N VAL A 339 8.51 5.00 -18.98
CA VAL A 339 9.42 3.94 -19.42
C VAL A 339 8.63 2.74 -19.95
N PHE A 340 7.49 2.40 -19.33
CA PHE A 340 6.61 1.33 -19.83
C PHE A 340 6.12 1.53 -21.25
N TYR A 341 5.87 2.77 -21.64
CA TYR A 341 5.47 3.11 -23.00
C TYR A 341 6.57 2.80 -24.03
N GLN A 342 7.83 2.88 -23.62
CA GLN A 342 8.99 2.71 -24.50
C GLN A 342 9.54 1.29 -24.47
N ASP A 343 9.78 0.73 -23.27
CA ASP A 343 10.36 -0.60 -23.08
C ASP A 343 9.74 -1.27 -21.82
N THR A 344 8.85 -2.21 -22.07
CA THR A 344 8.15 -2.98 -21.03
C THR A 344 9.12 -3.80 -20.15
N VAL A 345 10.20 -4.35 -20.74
CA VAL A 345 11.13 -5.22 -19.98
C VAL A 345 12.00 -4.37 -19.06
N LYS A 346 12.54 -3.26 -19.58
CA LYS A 346 13.35 -2.30 -18.79
C LYS A 346 12.50 -1.73 -17.64
N ALA A 347 11.25 -1.35 -17.91
CA ALA A 347 10.33 -0.86 -16.90
C ALA A 347 10.05 -1.90 -15.80
N LEU A 348 9.79 -3.15 -16.14
CA LEU A 348 9.54 -4.21 -15.14
C LEU A 348 10.75 -4.45 -14.23
N ILE A 349 11.95 -4.43 -14.77
CA ILE A 349 13.20 -4.56 -14.00
C ILE A 349 13.36 -3.35 -13.07
N SER A 350 13.18 -2.13 -13.60
CA SER A 350 13.25 -0.87 -12.84
C SER A 350 12.28 -0.86 -11.68
N ILE A 351 11.01 -1.15 -11.93
CA ILE A 351 9.95 -1.26 -10.91
C ILE A 351 10.31 -2.28 -9.85
N GLY A 352 10.80 -3.47 -10.24
CA GLY A 352 11.20 -4.50 -9.30
C GLY A 352 12.28 -4.03 -8.34
N VAL A 353 13.33 -3.39 -8.86
CA VAL A 353 14.44 -2.84 -8.07
C VAL A 353 13.95 -1.70 -7.17
N GLN A 354 13.24 -0.73 -7.72
CA GLN A 354 12.71 0.43 -6.97
C GLN A 354 11.76 -0.02 -5.86
N TYR A 355 10.88 -0.99 -6.13
CA TYR A 355 9.94 -1.54 -5.14
C TYR A 355 10.68 -2.22 -3.98
N VAL A 356 11.68 -3.06 -4.26
CA VAL A 356 12.50 -3.71 -3.22
C VAL A 356 13.21 -2.67 -2.36
N LEU A 357 13.78 -1.64 -2.97
CA LEU A 357 14.44 -0.54 -2.26
C LEU A 357 13.46 0.28 -1.42
N LEU A 358 12.27 0.56 -1.93
CA LEU A 358 11.22 1.27 -1.19
C LEU A 358 10.78 0.47 0.04
N VAL A 359 10.54 -0.84 -0.12
CA VAL A 359 10.17 -1.73 1.00
C VAL A 359 11.30 -1.80 2.03
N ALA A 360 12.56 -1.89 1.59
CA ALA A 360 13.71 -1.92 2.48
C ALA A 360 13.89 -0.59 3.23
N ALA A 361 13.69 0.55 2.57
CA ALA A 361 13.74 1.89 3.18
C ALA A 361 12.62 2.07 4.24
N LEU A 362 11.40 1.69 3.91
CA LEU A 362 10.27 1.73 4.84
C LEU A 362 10.46 0.78 6.03
N ALA A 363 11.02 -0.41 5.80
CA ALA A 363 11.34 -1.35 6.86
C ALA A 363 12.44 -0.81 7.79
N TYR A 364 13.50 -0.20 7.23
CA TYR A 364 14.57 0.44 8.01
C TYR A 364 14.02 1.56 8.88
N ARG A 365 13.23 2.47 8.28
CA ARG A 365 12.59 3.56 9.00
C ARG A 365 11.77 3.05 10.19
N ARG A 366 10.88 2.08 9.95
CA ARG A 366 9.98 1.55 10.98
C ARG A 366 10.70 0.82 12.11
N ILE A 367 11.78 0.09 11.79
CA ILE A 367 12.48 -0.76 12.79
C ILE A 367 13.49 0.05 13.61
N TYR A 368 14.12 1.06 13.02
CA TYR A 368 15.27 1.71 13.65
C TYR A 368 15.10 3.20 13.94
N LEU A 369 14.20 3.89 13.23
CA LEU A 369 14.03 5.34 13.42
C LEU A 369 12.73 5.68 14.14
N ASP A 370 11.65 4.98 13.88
CA ASP A 370 10.38 5.24 14.55
C ASP A 370 10.42 4.74 15.99
N GLU A 371 11.07 3.59 16.29
CA GLU A 371 11.30 3.09 17.66
C GLU A 371 12.15 4.06 18.48
N GLU A 372 13.25 4.59 17.90
CA GLU A 372 14.09 5.60 18.59
C GLU A 372 13.33 6.92 18.88
N ALA A 373 12.45 7.33 17.99
CA ALA A 373 11.64 8.53 18.19
C ALA A 373 10.59 8.35 19.29
N GLU A 374 9.97 7.15 19.37
CA GLU A 374 9.03 6.81 20.45
C GLU A 374 9.75 6.72 21.81
N GLU A 375 10.93 6.11 21.88
CA GLU A 375 11.72 6.02 23.10
C GLU A 375 12.18 7.41 23.58
N ALA A 376 12.62 8.27 22.67
CA ALA A 376 13.01 9.64 22.97
C ALA A 376 11.81 10.46 23.49
N GLY A 377 10.65 10.36 22.84
CA GLY A 377 9.42 11.03 23.28
C GLY A 377 8.94 10.57 24.66
N GLN A 378 9.06 9.26 24.97
CA GLN A 378 8.75 8.73 26.29
C GLN A 378 9.76 9.17 27.36
N ALA A 379 11.04 9.33 27.00
CA ALA A 379 12.05 9.83 27.92
C ALA A 379 11.83 11.30 28.26
N ASP A 380 11.48 12.13 27.26
CA ASP A 380 11.14 13.54 27.48
C ASP A 380 9.88 13.70 28.36
N ALA A 381 8.83 12.93 28.09
CA ALA A 381 7.62 12.95 28.91
C ALA A 381 7.90 12.55 30.37
N ARG A 382 8.72 11.53 30.61
CA ARG A 382 9.14 11.13 31.97
C ARG A 382 9.99 12.20 32.66
N ALA A 383 10.82 12.91 31.87
CA ALA A 383 11.62 14.02 32.42
C ALA A 383 10.75 15.22 32.82
N GLU A 384 9.71 15.53 32.03
CA GLU A 384 8.71 16.56 32.34
C GLU A 384 7.90 16.20 33.59
N ASP A 385 7.45 14.94 33.71
CA ASP A 385 6.72 14.45 34.88
C ASP A 385 7.61 14.51 36.15
N ALA A 386 8.85 14.05 36.04
CA ALA A 386 9.79 14.10 37.15
C ALA A 386 10.14 15.54 37.58
N PHE A 387 10.23 16.46 36.61
CA PHE A 387 10.43 17.88 36.89
C PHE A 387 9.20 18.52 37.58
N ALA A 388 7.99 18.16 37.16
CA ALA A 388 6.75 18.61 37.78
C ALA A 388 6.63 18.10 39.23
N ASP A 389 6.96 16.82 39.47
CA ASP A 389 6.96 16.22 40.78
C ASP A 389 8.01 16.88 41.72
N ALA A 390 9.20 17.18 41.18
CA ALA A 390 10.23 17.90 41.95
C ALA A 390 9.80 19.33 42.32
N LEU A 391 9.13 20.03 41.41
CA LEU A 391 8.55 21.35 41.69
C LEU A 391 7.45 21.30 42.75
N LEU A 392 6.59 20.31 42.72
CA LEU A 392 5.54 20.10 43.74
C LEU A 392 6.12 19.77 45.08
N GLN A 393 7.21 18.99 45.16
CA GLN A 393 7.94 18.73 46.41
C GLN A 393 8.61 20.01 46.98
N MET A 394 9.26 20.82 46.13
CA MET A 394 9.85 22.09 46.57
C MET A 394 8.80 23.04 47.15
N VAL A 395 7.64 23.14 46.48
CA VAL A 395 6.53 23.99 47.00
C VAL A 395 5.95 23.44 48.31
N SER A 396 5.86 22.11 48.43
CA SER A 396 5.42 21.45 49.68
C SER A 396 6.38 21.67 50.85
N ASP A 397 7.67 21.60 50.60
CA ASP A 397 8.71 21.80 51.62
C ASP A 397 8.78 23.28 52.06
N ASP A 398 8.60 24.25 51.16
CA ASP A 398 8.49 25.66 51.51
C ASP A 398 7.24 25.97 52.33
N CYS A 399 6.11 25.31 52.07
CA CYS A 399 4.93 25.43 52.93
C CYS A 399 5.12 24.80 54.32
N ALA A 400 5.93 23.75 54.44
CA ALA A 400 6.20 23.08 55.71
C ALA A 400 7.20 23.87 56.61
N THR A 401 8.11 24.62 56.00
CA THR A 401 9.12 25.44 56.73
C THR A 401 8.63 26.84 57.08
N GLY A 402 7.68 27.42 56.30
CA GLY A 402 7.12 28.76 56.57
C GLY A 402 6.17 28.84 57.78
N GLY A 403 5.77 27.73 58.38
CA GLY A 403 4.87 27.66 59.55
C GLY A 403 5.52 27.71 60.92
N ARG A 404 6.83 27.96 61.02
CA ARG A 404 7.58 28.03 62.35
C ARG A 404 8.15 29.38 62.69
N ALA A 405 7.71 30.46 62.09
CA ALA A 405 8.13 31.80 62.40
C ALA A 405 6.93 32.72 62.71
N THR A 406 6.24 32.52 63.85
CA THR A 406 5.52 33.56 64.62
C THR A 406 5.34 33.05 66.05
#